data_5dcf2d9674ab4529856e23a91df8dd89
#
_entry.id   5dcf2d9674ab4529856e23a91df8dd89
#
_cell.length_a   1.000
_cell.length_b   1.000
_cell.length_c   1.000
_cell.angle_alpha   90.00
_cell.angle_beta   90.00
_cell.angle_gamma   90.00
#
_symmetry.space_group_name_H-M   'P 1'
#
loop_
_entity.id
_entity.type
_entity.pdbx_description
1 polymer ?
#
loop_
_entity_poly.entity_id
_entity_poly.type
_entity_poly.pdbx_seq_one_letter_code
_entity_poly.pdbx_strand_id
1 'polypeptide(L)'
;MQIVTRKLTEEEDGIPGYIAHPARQERGPGLLLIHQHSGLTGYLKTEAYKFAKLGYCTVIPNLYHMLGYPALTHIETGTEIQNKTTDGDFVRVTDMGWKHLLARENVDPMRVGAIGYCMGGRIGVHFVAATPTVRAFVAYYPS
;
A
#
# COMPACT_ATOMS: atom_id res chain seq x y z
N MET A 1 -19.35 9.75 9.50
CA MET A 1 -18.17 8.99 9.98
C MET A 1 -16.94 9.85 9.81
N GLN A 2 -16.18 10.03 10.86
CA GLN A 2 -14.90 10.76 10.80
C GLN A 2 -13.81 9.87 10.21
N ILE A 3 -13.05 10.40 9.26
CA ILE A 3 -11.91 9.73 8.66
C ILE A 3 -10.61 10.38 9.13
N VAL A 4 -9.68 9.56 9.57
CA VAL A 4 -8.33 10.00 9.96
C VAL A 4 -7.40 9.69 8.78
N THR A 5 -6.61 10.68 8.39
CA THR A 5 -5.58 10.51 7.36
C THR A 5 -4.24 10.97 7.91
N ARG A 6 -3.17 10.26 7.58
CA ARG A 6 -1.83 10.61 8.08
C ARG A 6 -0.75 10.07 7.16
N LYS A 7 0.33 10.83 7.00
CA LYS A 7 1.56 10.33 6.42
C LYS A 7 2.22 9.35 7.40
N LEU A 8 2.68 8.21 6.89
CA LEU A 8 3.51 7.27 7.64
C LEU A 8 4.98 7.61 7.42
N THR A 9 5.80 7.46 8.47
CA THR A 9 7.24 7.68 8.40
C THR A 9 7.99 6.47 8.94
N GLU A 10 9.20 6.24 8.45
CA GLU A 10 10.04 5.15 8.97
C GLU A 10 10.30 5.30 10.48
N GLU A 11 10.53 6.54 10.92
CA GLU A 11 10.85 6.86 12.31
C GLU A 11 9.70 6.50 13.26
N GLU A 12 8.46 6.89 12.93
CA GLU A 12 7.31 6.69 13.81
C GLU A 12 6.59 5.36 13.57
N ASP A 13 6.57 4.89 12.33
CA ASP A 13 5.71 3.80 11.89
C ASP A 13 6.47 2.55 11.43
N GLY A 14 7.77 2.66 11.25
CA GLY A 14 8.61 1.59 10.72
C GLY A 14 8.57 1.43 9.20
N ILE A 15 7.63 2.09 8.52
CA ILE A 15 7.55 2.19 7.06
C ILE A 15 7.11 3.59 6.64
N PRO A 16 7.60 4.11 5.51
CA PRO A 16 7.05 5.33 4.92
C PRO A 16 5.81 5.00 4.09
N GLY A 17 4.85 5.89 4.06
CA GLY A 17 3.64 5.70 3.28
C GLY A 17 2.51 6.63 3.69
N TYR A 18 1.29 6.14 3.57
CA TYR A 18 0.09 6.91 3.88
C TYR A 18 -0.99 5.99 4.41
N ILE A 19 -1.77 6.48 5.35
CA ILE A 19 -2.90 5.76 5.92
C ILE A 19 -4.16 6.61 5.93
N ALA A 20 -5.29 5.96 5.65
CA ALA A 20 -6.61 6.52 5.87
C ALA A 20 -7.48 5.46 6.54
N HIS A 21 -8.17 5.83 7.61
CA HIS A 21 -9.03 4.88 8.33
C HIS A 21 -10.18 5.57 9.03
N PRO A 22 -11.30 4.86 9.29
CA PRO A 22 -12.33 5.38 10.16
C PRO A 22 -11.81 5.62 11.56
N ALA A 23 -12.25 6.71 12.20
CA ALA A 23 -11.98 6.98 13.61
C ALA A 23 -12.86 6.08 14.48
N ARG A 24 -12.41 4.85 14.70
CA ARG A 24 -13.11 3.87 15.54
C ARG A 24 -12.09 3.01 16.28
N GLN A 25 -12.53 2.44 17.40
CA GLN A 25 -11.72 1.52 18.19
C GLN A 25 -11.93 0.04 17.81
N GLU A 26 -13.09 -0.26 17.23
CA GLU A 26 -13.41 -1.63 16.81
C GLU A 26 -12.56 -2.09 15.64
N ARG A 27 -12.26 -3.38 15.62
CA ARG A 27 -11.56 -3.99 14.49
C ARG A 27 -12.46 -4.04 13.26
N GLY A 28 -11.91 -3.68 12.13
CA GLY A 28 -12.61 -3.74 10.84
C GLY A 28 -11.70 -4.22 9.73
N PRO A 29 -12.22 -4.24 8.50
CA PRO A 29 -11.43 -4.71 7.36
C PRO A 29 -10.26 -3.80 7.07
N GLY A 30 -9.20 -4.37 6.54
CA GLY A 30 -8.01 -3.67 6.09
C GLY A 30 -7.79 -3.80 4.58
N LEU A 31 -7.11 -2.82 4.00
CA LEU A 31 -6.83 -2.78 2.58
C LEU A 31 -5.43 -2.23 2.33
N LEU A 32 -4.63 -2.97 1.56
CA LEU A 32 -3.32 -2.53 1.11
C LEU A 32 -3.45 -2.02 -0.32
N LEU A 33 -3.02 -0.79 -0.59
CA LEU A 33 -2.92 -0.26 -1.95
C LEU A 33 -1.46 -0.32 -2.40
N ILE A 34 -1.21 -0.94 -3.54
CA ILE A 34 0.12 -1.07 -4.14
C ILE A 34 0.18 -0.06 -5.29
N HIS A 35 1.07 0.94 -5.14
CA HIS A 35 1.06 2.10 -6.02
C HIS A 35 1.55 1.81 -7.45
N GLN A 36 1.21 2.70 -8.34
CA GLN A 36 1.58 2.67 -9.74
C GLN A 36 2.98 3.24 -9.96
N HIS A 37 3.39 3.29 -11.23
CA HIS A 37 4.66 3.83 -11.71
C HIS A 37 5.00 5.22 -11.14
N SER A 38 4.01 6.09 -11.01
CA SER A 38 4.19 7.45 -10.50
C SER A 38 4.45 7.52 -8.99
N GLY A 39 4.43 6.40 -8.29
CA GLY A 39 4.62 6.35 -6.85
C GLY A 39 3.35 6.65 -6.06
N LEU A 40 3.53 7.11 -4.82
CA LEU A 40 2.44 7.45 -3.92
C LEU A 40 1.91 8.85 -4.27
N THR A 41 0.86 8.91 -5.07
CA THR A 41 0.27 10.14 -5.61
C THR A 41 -0.93 10.64 -4.81
N GLY A 42 -1.34 11.88 -5.07
CA GLY A 42 -2.59 12.43 -4.55
C GLY A 42 -3.82 11.62 -4.95
N TYR A 43 -3.81 11.04 -6.15
CA TYR A 43 -4.87 10.14 -6.61
C TYR A 43 -5.04 8.95 -5.66
N LEU A 44 -3.95 8.26 -5.31
CA LEU A 44 -4.03 7.13 -4.39
C LEU A 44 -4.44 7.54 -2.97
N LYS A 45 -4.00 8.70 -2.51
CA LYS A 45 -4.46 9.23 -1.21
C LYS A 45 -5.96 9.46 -1.21
N THR A 46 -6.52 9.96 -2.31
CA THR A 46 -7.97 10.12 -2.49
C THR A 46 -8.68 8.78 -2.49
N GLU A 47 -8.12 7.78 -3.17
CA GLU A 47 -8.67 6.42 -3.16
C GLU A 47 -8.67 5.83 -1.75
N ALA A 48 -7.57 5.99 -1.01
CA ALA A 48 -7.49 5.53 0.37
C ALA A 48 -8.57 6.19 1.25
N TYR A 49 -8.82 7.47 1.07
CA TYR A 49 -9.88 8.19 1.78
C TYR A 49 -11.27 7.61 1.44
N LYS A 50 -11.54 7.34 0.17
CA LYS A 50 -12.82 6.74 -0.26
C LYS A 50 -13.02 5.36 0.35
N PHE A 51 -12.00 4.52 0.37
CA PHE A 51 -12.09 3.21 1.01
C PHE A 51 -12.26 3.33 2.53
N ALA A 52 -11.62 4.29 3.17
CA ALA A 52 -11.84 4.55 4.59
C ALA A 52 -13.29 4.93 4.89
N LYS A 53 -13.93 5.71 4.02
CA LYS A 53 -15.36 6.02 4.14
C LYS A 53 -16.26 4.78 4.02
N LEU A 54 -15.78 3.74 3.35
CA LEU A 54 -16.46 2.44 3.26
C LEU A 54 -16.14 1.51 4.44
N GLY A 55 -15.31 1.95 5.38
CA GLY A 55 -15.00 1.22 6.60
C GLY A 55 -13.64 0.54 6.62
N TYR A 56 -12.84 0.66 5.57
CA TYR A 56 -11.51 0.02 5.50
C TYR A 56 -10.42 0.86 6.16
N CYS A 57 -9.56 0.20 6.93
CA CYS A 57 -8.26 0.77 7.27
C CYS A 57 -7.35 0.57 6.07
N THR A 58 -6.98 1.64 5.38
CA THR A 58 -6.27 1.58 4.10
C THR A 58 -4.86 2.13 4.25
N VAL A 59 -3.87 1.30 3.91
CA VAL A 59 -2.44 1.65 3.96
C VAL A 59 -1.89 1.63 2.53
N ILE A 60 -1.11 2.66 2.20
CA ILE A 60 -0.32 2.73 0.97
C ILE A 60 1.15 2.80 1.36
N PRO A 61 1.91 1.70 1.30
CA PRO A 61 3.35 1.78 1.52
C PRO A 61 4.02 2.53 0.37
N ASN A 62 4.98 3.38 0.69
CA ASN A 62 5.77 4.07 -0.34
C ASN A 62 6.95 3.17 -0.75
N LEU A 63 6.72 2.34 -1.76
CA LEU A 63 7.67 1.31 -2.17
C LEU A 63 8.99 1.92 -2.63
N TYR A 64 8.96 3.02 -3.38
CA TYR A 64 10.17 3.68 -3.86
C TYR A 64 11.01 4.21 -2.70
N HIS A 65 10.38 4.84 -1.72
CA HIS A 65 11.08 5.32 -0.52
C HIS A 65 11.71 4.15 0.23
N MET A 66 10.96 3.05 0.40
CA MET A 66 11.44 1.85 1.10
C MET A 66 12.63 1.20 0.38
N LEU A 67 12.77 1.41 -0.92
CA LEU A 67 13.89 0.93 -1.73
C LEU A 67 15.05 1.92 -1.81
N GLY A 68 15.00 3.02 -1.06
CA GLY A 68 16.08 4.00 -0.98
C GLY A 68 15.89 5.25 -1.84
N TYR A 69 14.68 5.48 -2.38
CA TYR A 69 14.36 6.63 -3.23
C TYR A 69 13.28 7.51 -2.57
N PRO A 70 13.65 8.35 -1.58
CA PRO A 70 12.66 9.07 -0.76
C PRO A 70 11.90 10.16 -1.50
N ALA A 71 12.41 10.65 -2.63
CA ALA A 71 11.76 11.68 -3.43
C ALA A 71 11.62 11.23 -4.88
N LEU A 72 10.39 11.05 -5.34
CA LEU A 72 10.08 10.84 -6.74
C LEU A 72 9.58 12.17 -7.33
N THR A 73 10.39 12.79 -8.19
CA THR A 73 10.11 14.14 -8.70
C THR A 73 9.36 14.12 -10.03
N HIS A 74 9.49 13.05 -10.80
CA HIS A 74 8.81 12.89 -12.10
C HIS A 74 8.81 11.42 -12.57
N ILE A 75 8.05 11.15 -13.62
CA ILE A 75 7.83 9.81 -14.19
C ILE A 75 9.12 9.10 -14.62
N GLU A 76 10.09 9.84 -15.16
CA GLU A 76 11.38 9.29 -15.59
C GLU A 76 12.15 8.67 -14.43
N THR A 77 12.07 9.26 -13.25
CA THR A 77 12.66 8.71 -12.03
C THR A 77 12.05 7.35 -11.68
N GLY A 78 10.73 7.22 -11.81
CA GLY A 78 10.04 5.94 -11.61
C GLY A 78 10.51 4.86 -12.57
N THR A 79 10.72 5.20 -13.84
CA THR A 79 11.28 4.29 -14.85
C THR A 79 12.68 3.84 -14.46
N GLU A 80 13.54 4.76 -14.04
CA GLU A 80 14.90 4.44 -13.59
C GLU A 80 14.90 3.48 -12.40
N ILE A 81 14.03 3.71 -11.42
CA ILE A 81 13.91 2.86 -10.24
C ILE A 81 13.47 1.45 -10.67
N GLN A 82 12.47 1.34 -11.51
CA GLN A 82 12.00 0.04 -11.99
C GLN A 82 13.08 -0.72 -12.75
N ASN A 83 13.86 -0.02 -13.58
CA ASN A 83 14.95 -0.63 -14.35
C ASN A 83 16.10 -1.17 -13.48
N LYS A 84 16.24 -0.62 -12.26
CA LYS A 84 17.29 -1.01 -11.30
C LYS A 84 16.78 -1.96 -10.21
N THR A 85 15.50 -2.29 -10.22
CA THR A 85 14.85 -3.01 -9.11
C THR A 85 14.19 -4.27 -9.65
N THR A 86 14.35 -5.38 -8.94
CA THR A 86 13.71 -6.65 -9.30
C THR A 86 12.27 -6.69 -8.75
N ASP A 87 11.42 -7.52 -9.36
CA ASP A 87 10.08 -7.77 -8.82
C ASP A 87 10.16 -8.36 -7.41
N GLY A 88 11.18 -9.17 -7.13
CA GLY A 88 11.41 -9.71 -5.79
C GLY A 88 11.65 -8.62 -4.74
N ASP A 89 12.39 -7.57 -5.08
CA ASP A 89 12.61 -6.44 -4.17
C ASP A 89 11.31 -5.68 -3.91
N PHE A 90 10.50 -5.46 -4.95
CA PHE A 90 9.19 -4.83 -4.79
C PHE A 90 8.25 -5.67 -3.92
N VAL A 91 8.23 -6.99 -4.12
CA VAL A 91 7.42 -7.91 -3.30
C VAL A 91 7.86 -7.85 -1.84
N ARG A 92 9.16 -7.80 -1.58
CA ARG A 92 9.70 -7.72 -0.21
C ARG A 92 9.20 -6.48 0.53
N VAL A 93 9.27 -5.30 -0.10
CA VAL A 93 8.81 -4.06 0.56
C VAL A 93 7.27 -3.99 0.63
N THR A 94 6.57 -4.58 -0.33
CA THR A 94 5.11 -4.74 -0.28
C THR A 94 4.70 -5.60 0.93
N ASP A 95 5.42 -6.69 1.18
CA ASP A 95 5.19 -7.55 2.35
C ASP A 95 5.41 -6.81 3.67
N MET A 96 6.38 -5.91 3.72
CA MET A 96 6.57 -5.05 4.90
C MET A 96 5.35 -4.16 5.15
N GLY A 97 4.78 -3.59 4.10
CA GLY A 97 3.53 -2.82 4.18
C GLY A 97 2.35 -3.68 4.62
N TRP A 98 2.26 -4.89 4.12
CA TRP A 98 1.25 -5.87 4.51
C TRP A 98 1.33 -6.20 6.01
N LYS A 99 2.51 -6.51 6.50
CA LYS A 99 2.73 -6.80 7.92
C LYS A 99 2.41 -5.60 8.82
N HIS A 100 2.74 -4.39 8.37
CA HIS A 100 2.35 -3.17 9.08
C HIS A 100 0.82 -3.07 9.21
N LEU A 101 0.09 -3.32 8.12
CA LEU A 101 -1.37 -3.29 8.12
C LEU A 101 -1.96 -4.34 9.07
N LEU A 102 -1.46 -5.58 9.02
CA LEU A 102 -1.93 -6.67 9.88
C LEU A 102 -1.69 -6.41 11.37
N ALA A 103 -0.64 -5.67 11.71
CA ALA A 103 -0.27 -5.38 13.09
C ALA A 103 -1.10 -4.26 13.73
N ARG A 104 -1.93 -3.57 12.96
CA ARG A 104 -2.74 -2.47 13.50
C ARG A 104 -3.87 -2.97 14.38
N GLU A 105 -4.05 -2.33 15.53
CA GLU A 105 -5.08 -2.73 16.50
C GLU A 105 -6.50 -2.63 15.97
N ASN A 106 -6.76 -1.70 15.06
CA ASN A 106 -8.08 -1.48 14.46
C ASN A 106 -8.33 -2.31 13.20
N VAL A 107 -7.47 -3.27 12.88
CA VAL A 107 -7.59 -4.16 11.73
C VAL A 107 -7.85 -5.60 12.18
N ASP A 108 -8.87 -6.22 11.59
CA ASP A 108 -9.10 -7.65 11.70
C ASP A 108 -8.21 -8.35 10.66
N PRO A 109 -7.19 -9.10 11.09
CA PRO A 109 -6.26 -9.73 10.15
C PRO A 109 -6.88 -10.82 9.27
N MET A 110 -8.09 -11.26 9.60
CA MET A 110 -8.84 -12.23 8.80
C MET A 110 -9.66 -11.57 7.68
N ARG A 111 -9.69 -10.25 7.62
CA ARG A 111 -10.52 -9.46 6.69
C ARG A 111 -9.68 -8.41 5.98
N VAL A 112 -8.57 -8.84 5.38
CA VAL A 112 -7.63 -7.94 4.71
C VAL A 112 -7.45 -8.35 3.25
N GLY A 113 -7.53 -7.36 2.37
CA GLY A 113 -7.30 -7.51 0.94
C GLY A 113 -6.25 -6.53 0.41
N ALA A 114 -6.00 -6.60 -0.88
CA ALA A 114 -5.06 -5.73 -1.56
C ALA A 114 -5.58 -5.29 -2.93
N ILE A 115 -5.20 -4.10 -3.35
CA ILE A 115 -5.46 -3.58 -4.70
C ILE A 115 -4.13 -3.07 -5.26
N GLY A 116 -3.77 -3.52 -6.45
CA GLY A 116 -2.59 -3.05 -7.16
C GLY A 116 -2.96 -2.26 -8.42
N TYR A 117 -2.24 -1.19 -8.69
CA TYR A 117 -2.48 -0.29 -9.82
C TYR A 117 -1.28 -0.30 -10.76
N CYS A 118 -1.47 -0.65 -12.03
CA CYS A 118 -0.43 -0.67 -13.07
C CYS A 118 0.76 -1.55 -12.64
N MET A 119 1.94 -0.99 -12.45
CA MET A 119 3.10 -1.67 -11.85
C MET A 119 2.71 -2.39 -10.55
N GLY A 120 1.94 -1.74 -9.69
CA GLY A 120 1.43 -2.32 -8.45
C GLY A 120 0.49 -3.50 -8.67
N GLY A 121 -0.21 -3.55 -9.79
CA GLY A 121 -0.99 -4.71 -10.20
C GLY A 121 -0.11 -5.91 -10.51
N ARG A 122 0.98 -5.71 -11.25
CA ARG A 122 1.97 -6.76 -11.53
C ARG A 122 2.64 -7.25 -10.24
N ILE A 123 3.15 -6.32 -9.44
CA ILE A 123 3.79 -6.65 -8.16
C ILE A 123 2.81 -7.38 -7.25
N GLY A 124 1.56 -6.93 -7.20
CA GLY A 124 0.52 -7.53 -6.40
C GLY A 124 0.22 -8.96 -6.77
N VAL A 125 0.25 -9.32 -8.05
CA VAL A 125 0.09 -10.72 -8.48
C VAL A 125 1.17 -11.62 -7.85
N HIS A 126 2.43 -11.19 -7.93
CA HIS A 126 3.54 -11.93 -7.31
C HIS A 126 3.43 -11.96 -5.79
N PHE A 127 3.06 -10.84 -5.17
CA PHE A 127 2.88 -10.74 -3.74
C PHE A 127 1.79 -11.69 -3.24
N VAL A 128 0.62 -11.68 -3.88
CA VAL A 128 -0.52 -12.52 -3.49
C VAL A 128 -0.22 -14.00 -3.69
N ALA A 129 0.49 -14.35 -4.75
CA ALA A 129 0.91 -15.73 -5.00
C ALA A 129 1.80 -16.27 -3.86
N ALA A 130 2.56 -15.41 -3.20
CA ALA A 130 3.43 -15.75 -2.08
C ALA A 130 2.78 -15.54 -0.69
N THR A 131 1.54 -15.01 -0.64
CA THR A 131 0.91 -14.59 0.63
C THR A 131 -0.52 -15.15 0.72
N PRO A 132 -0.68 -16.41 1.14
CA PRO A 132 -2.01 -17.09 1.14
C PRO A 132 -3.05 -16.44 2.04
N THR A 133 -2.64 -15.56 2.97
CA THR A 133 -3.55 -14.89 3.89
C THR A 133 -4.27 -13.69 3.30
N VAL A 134 -3.92 -13.25 2.09
CA VAL A 134 -4.67 -12.21 1.37
C VAL A 134 -6.04 -12.75 0.98
N ARG A 135 -7.11 -12.13 1.46
CA ARG A 135 -8.49 -12.62 1.27
C ARG A 135 -9.09 -12.26 -0.08
N ALA A 136 -8.68 -11.13 -0.63
CA ALA A 136 -9.14 -10.66 -1.93
C ALA A 136 -8.06 -9.77 -2.54
N PHE A 137 -7.93 -9.85 -3.87
CA PHE A 137 -6.98 -9.03 -4.60
C PHE A 137 -7.59 -8.55 -5.90
N VAL A 138 -7.42 -7.26 -6.20
CA VAL A 138 -7.80 -6.66 -7.49
C VAL A 138 -6.56 -6.04 -8.13
N ALA A 139 -6.29 -6.43 -9.37
CA ALA A 139 -5.24 -5.82 -10.18
C ALA A 139 -5.88 -4.94 -11.25
N TYR A 140 -5.65 -3.64 -11.17
CA TYR A 140 -6.05 -2.70 -12.21
C TYR A 140 -4.93 -2.57 -13.25
N TYR A 141 -5.24 -2.85 -14.52
CA TYR A 141 -4.33 -2.72 -15.67
C TYR A 141 -2.87 -3.07 -15.33
N PRO A 142 -2.57 -4.30 -14.87
CA PRO A 142 -1.22 -4.69 -14.50
C PRO A 142 -0.27 -4.60 -15.69
N SER A 143 0.93 -4.09 -15.47
CA SER A 143 1.93 -3.88 -16.51
C SER A 143 3.24 -4.65 -16.21
#